data_7e78e76e2c2b6a64851864b3f99bf519
#
_entry.id   7e78e76e2c2b6a64851864b3f99bf519
#
_cell.length_a   1.000
_cell.length_b   1.000
_cell.length_c   1.000
_cell.angle_alpha   90.00
_cell.angle_beta   90.00
_cell.angle_gamma   90.00
#
_symmetry.space_group_name_H-M   'P 1'
#
loop_
_entity.id
_entity.type
_entity.pdbx_description
1 polymer ?
#
loop_
_entity_poly.entity_id
_entity_poly.type
_entity_poly.pdbx_seq_one_letter_code
_entity_poly.pdbx_strand_id
1 'polypeptide(L)'
;MAEQFNINNLSLDDNTFEVIPDGDYHFTVASHEVQYATSEKLPPNTQTIVCHLEIPFMKDGELKTAKVRNNLNIYSKALFAIRQFVECIGMAPEMGKVNLDLEKMDGLTGVCAITTRESANGNEYNQVQTFYPPSKVPATTANDEAWEKNDDFIDIPDGDIPL
;
A
#
# COMPACT_ATOMS: atom_id res chain seq x y z
N MET A 1 12.47 -34.99 4.05
CA MET A 1 13.40 -33.90 4.34
C MET A 1 13.53 -32.95 3.18
N ALA A 2 13.90 -33.46 2.04
CA ALA A 2 14.08 -32.61 0.88
C ALA A 2 12.81 -31.85 0.50
N GLU A 3 11.69 -32.47 0.70
CA GLU A 3 10.43 -31.85 0.35
C GLU A 3 10.16 -30.59 1.16
N GLN A 4 10.66 -30.55 2.37
CA GLN A 4 10.47 -29.38 3.20
C GLN A 4 11.20 -28.17 2.62
N PHE A 5 12.39 -28.42 2.13
CA PHE A 5 13.15 -27.35 1.51
C PHE A 5 12.45 -26.83 0.27
N ASN A 6 11.89 -27.73 -0.49
CA ASN A 6 11.21 -27.33 -1.70
C ASN A 6 10.04 -26.43 -1.42
N ILE A 7 9.29 -26.74 -0.38
CA ILE A 7 8.15 -25.95 -0.01
C ILE A 7 8.59 -24.55 0.40
N ASN A 8 9.65 -24.47 1.18
CA ASN A 8 10.15 -23.19 1.61
C ASN A 8 10.65 -22.36 0.44
N ASN A 9 11.29 -22.99 -0.49
CA ASN A 9 11.80 -22.30 -1.66
C ASN A 9 10.67 -21.73 -2.48
N LEU A 10 9.63 -22.50 -2.65
CA LEU A 10 8.47 -22.03 -3.40
C LEU A 10 7.86 -20.82 -2.73
N SER A 11 7.75 -20.89 -1.42
CA SER A 11 7.18 -19.77 -0.66
C SER A 11 8.01 -18.51 -0.83
N LEU A 12 9.32 -18.66 -0.80
CA LEU A 12 10.21 -17.54 -0.98
C LEU A 12 10.11 -16.96 -2.38
N ASP A 13 10.01 -17.84 -3.36
CA ASP A 13 9.90 -17.38 -4.73
C ASP A 13 8.62 -16.62 -4.96
N ASP A 14 7.54 -17.11 -4.39
CA ASP A 14 6.25 -16.43 -4.50
C ASP A 14 6.29 -15.08 -3.83
N ASN A 15 7.08 -14.97 -2.80
CA ASN A 15 7.21 -13.73 -2.07
C ASN A 15 8.30 -12.85 -2.64
N THR A 16 8.92 -13.28 -3.71
CA THR A 16 9.88 -12.41 -4.35
C THR A 16 9.11 -11.23 -4.85
N PHE A 17 9.24 -10.14 -4.14
CA PHE A 17 8.51 -8.94 -4.45
C PHE A 17 9.07 -8.35 -5.72
N GLU A 18 8.28 -8.42 -6.75
CA GLU A 18 8.68 -7.76 -7.96
C GLU A 18 8.65 -6.27 -7.69
N VAL A 19 9.76 -5.63 -8.00
CA VAL A 19 9.88 -4.19 -7.85
C VAL A 19 9.24 -3.58 -9.08
N ILE A 20 8.26 -2.71 -8.87
CA ILE A 20 7.62 -2.00 -9.97
C ILE A 20 8.37 -0.70 -10.24
N PRO A 21 8.32 -0.20 -11.47
CA PRO A 21 9.03 1.06 -11.82
C PRO A 21 8.49 2.24 -11.03
N ASP A 22 9.32 3.25 -10.87
CA ASP A 22 8.89 4.50 -10.25
C ASP A 22 7.73 5.09 -11.05
N GLY A 23 6.75 5.63 -10.36
CA GLY A 23 5.60 6.22 -11.02
C GLY A 23 4.43 6.37 -10.07
N ASP A 24 3.30 6.77 -10.62
CA ASP A 24 2.08 6.95 -9.85
C ASP A 24 1.20 5.73 -10.04
N TYR A 25 0.63 5.24 -8.95
CA TYR A 25 -0.14 4.00 -8.97
C TYR A 25 -1.38 4.08 -8.11
N HIS A 26 -2.44 3.43 -8.58
CA HIS A 26 -3.59 3.13 -7.74
C HIS A 26 -3.22 2.01 -6.80
N PHE A 27 -3.72 2.06 -5.57
CA PHE A 27 -3.46 1.02 -4.59
C PHE A 27 -4.69 0.75 -3.75
N THR A 28 -4.70 -0.41 -3.10
CA THR A 28 -5.71 -0.77 -2.11
C THR A 28 -5.00 -1.05 -0.80
N VAL A 29 -5.58 -0.61 0.30
CA VAL A 29 -5.09 -0.98 1.62
C VAL A 29 -5.61 -2.38 1.90
N ALA A 30 -4.73 -3.38 1.81
CA ALA A 30 -5.14 -4.76 1.98
C ALA A 30 -5.33 -5.13 3.44
N SER A 31 -4.43 -4.66 4.30
CA SER A 31 -4.48 -4.97 5.72
C SER A 31 -3.59 -4.01 6.47
N HIS A 32 -3.64 -4.10 7.78
CA HIS A 32 -2.78 -3.30 8.63
C HIS A 32 -2.46 -4.05 9.91
N GLU A 33 -1.39 -3.61 10.56
CA GLU A 33 -0.99 -4.12 11.86
C GLU A 33 -0.57 -2.96 12.73
N VAL A 34 -0.78 -3.08 14.02
CA VAL A 34 -0.34 -2.06 14.96
C VAL A 34 0.75 -2.66 15.84
N GLN A 35 1.86 -1.97 15.92
CA GLN A 35 2.98 -2.43 16.75
C GLN A 35 3.69 -1.23 17.34
N TYR A 36 4.55 -1.48 18.30
CA TYR A 36 5.35 -0.41 18.87
C TYR A 36 6.60 -0.23 18.04
N ALA A 37 6.96 1.03 17.83
CA ALA A 37 8.16 1.36 17.06
C ALA A 37 9.40 0.90 17.80
N THR A 38 10.38 0.39 17.06
CA THR A 38 11.63 -0.07 17.64
C THR A 38 12.77 0.92 17.41
N SER A 39 12.52 1.98 16.66
CA SER A 39 13.54 2.97 16.35
C SER A 39 13.84 3.85 17.56
N GLU A 40 15.12 4.03 17.84
CA GLU A 40 15.53 4.92 18.91
C GLU A 40 15.28 6.38 18.58
N LYS A 41 15.07 6.66 17.32
CA LYS A 41 14.80 8.03 16.88
C LYS A 41 13.38 8.48 17.20
N LEU A 42 12.52 7.55 17.61
CA LEU A 42 11.14 7.86 17.92
C LEU A 42 10.94 7.92 19.43
N PRO A 43 9.95 8.70 19.89
CA PRO A 43 9.66 8.74 21.33
C PRO A 43 9.30 7.36 21.85
N PRO A 44 9.55 7.10 23.14
CA PRO A 44 9.18 5.82 23.73
C PRO A 44 7.69 5.56 23.58
N ASN A 45 7.35 4.30 23.36
CA ASN A 45 5.95 3.86 23.24
C ASN A 45 5.21 4.42 22.03
N THR A 46 5.96 4.89 21.02
CA THR A 46 5.34 5.31 19.77
C THR A 46 4.75 4.09 19.08
N GLN A 47 3.49 4.18 18.71
CA GLN A 47 2.85 3.12 17.95
C GLN A 47 3.10 3.34 16.47
N THR A 48 3.27 2.23 15.76
CA THR A 48 3.42 2.25 14.32
C THR A 48 2.30 1.45 13.70
N ILE A 49 1.61 2.05 12.76
CA ILE A 49 0.61 1.33 11.99
C ILE A 49 1.28 0.92 10.70
N VAL A 50 1.44 -0.38 10.51
CA VAL A 50 2.04 -0.93 9.31
C VAL A 50 0.92 -1.20 8.32
N CYS A 51 0.90 -0.46 7.25
CA CYS A 51 -0.12 -0.60 6.22
C CYS A 51 0.43 -1.43 5.08
N HIS A 52 -0.30 -2.46 4.71
CA HIS A 52 0.07 -3.33 3.59
C HIS A 52 -0.75 -2.92 2.38
N LEU A 53 -0.09 -2.34 1.41
CA LEU A 53 -0.73 -1.86 0.20
C LEU A 53 -0.56 -2.86 -0.92
N GLU A 54 -1.61 -3.04 -1.70
CA GLU A 54 -1.55 -3.89 -2.88
C GLU A 54 -1.73 -3.03 -4.11
N ILE A 55 -0.83 -3.21 -5.06
CA ILE A 55 -0.82 -2.43 -6.30
C ILE A 55 -0.90 -3.39 -7.47
N PRO A 56 -2.04 -3.45 -8.16
CA PRO A 56 -2.11 -4.28 -9.36
C PRO A 56 -1.31 -3.67 -10.48
N PHE A 57 -0.65 -4.50 -11.27
CA PHE A 57 0.11 -4.04 -12.42
C PHE A 57 0.11 -5.12 -13.48
N MET A 58 0.36 -4.69 -14.72
CA MET A 58 0.44 -5.62 -15.83
C MET A 58 1.89 -5.92 -16.13
N LYS A 59 2.19 -7.18 -16.33
CA LYS A 59 3.52 -7.61 -16.74
C LYS A 59 3.38 -8.75 -17.73
N ASP A 60 3.95 -8.55 -18.91
CA ASP A 60 3.90 -9.58 -19.97
C ASP A 60 2.46 -10.03 -20.27
N GLY A 61 1.53 -9.10 -20.21
CA GLY A 61 0.13 -9.39 -20.49
C GLY A 61 -0.63 -10.00 -19.34
N GLU A 62 0.01 -10.19 -18.20
CA GLU A 62 -0.63 -10.79 -17.04
C GLU A 62 -0.86 -9.79 -15.93
N LEU A 63 -1.99 -9.92 -15.26
CA LEU A 63 -2.30 -9.10 -14.10
C LEU A 63 -1.57 -9.64 -12.88
N LYS A 64 -0.77 -8.81 -12.26
CA LYS A 64 0.00 -9.17 -11.06
C LYS A 64 -0.25 -8.15 -9.97
N THR A 65 0.18 -8.47 -8.77
CA THR A 65 0.01 -7.59 -7.62
C THR A 65 1.35 -7.37 -6.93
N ALA A 66 1.74 -6.11 -6.80
CA ALA A 66 2.89 -5.74 -6.01
C ALA A 66 2.44 -5.41 -4.61
N LYS A 67 3.26 -5.72 -3.63
CA LYS A 67 2.95 -5.43 -2.24
C LYS A 67 3.95 -4.41 -1.71
N VAL A 68 3.41 -3.34 -1.16
CA VAL A 68 4.24 -2.26 -0.63
C VAL A 68 3.83 -2.01 0.81
N ARG A 69 4.82 -1.89 1.66
CA ARG A 69 4.59 -1.64 3.08
C ARG A 69 4.80 -0.17 3.36
N ASN A 70 3.87 0.43 4.08
CA ASN A 70 3.99 1.81 4.50
C ASN A 70 3.75 1.92 5.99
N ASN A 71 4.68 2.52 6.71
CA ASN A 71 4.59 2.66 8.15
C ASN A 71 4.16 4.05 8.53
N LEU A 72 3.17 4.14 9.39
CA LEU A 72 2.71 5.40 9.95
C LEU A 72 3.09 5.43 11.42
N ASN A 73 4.03 6.29 11.77
CA ASN A 73 4.46 6.43 13.15
C ASN A 73 3.58 7.48 13.83
N ILE A 74 2.93 7.06 14.91
CA ILE A 74 1.94 7.92 15.56
C ILE A 74 2.63 8.82 16.58
N TYR A 75 3.11 9.95 16.11
CA TYR A 75 3.66 10.97 16.97
C TYR A 75 3.61 12.30 16.24
N SER A 76 3.78 13.40 17.00
CA SER A 76 3.47 14.73 16.48
C SER A 76 4.27 15.12 15.23
N LYS A 77 5.53 14.73 15.14
CA LYS A 77 6.35 15.11 14.00
C LYS A 77 5.96 14.39 12.71
N ALA A 78 5.22 13.31 12.80
CA ALA A 78 4.78 12.57 11.64
C ALA A 78 3.34 12.91 11.25
N LEU A 79 2.73 13.89 11.91
CA LEU A 79 1.34 14.21 11.68
C LEU A 79 1.04 14.55 10.22
N PHE A 80 1.97 15.24 9.57
CA PHE A 80 1.77 15.60 8.17
C PHE A 80 1.64 14.35 7.28
N ALA A 81 2.50 13.37 7.50
CA ALA A 81 2.46 12.14 6.72
C ALA A 81 1.18 11.35 6.98
N ILE A 82 0.74 11.33 8.23
CA ILE A 82 -0.49 10.64 8.59
C ILE A 82 -1.68 11.32 7.92
N ARG A 83 -1.72 12.63 7.97
CA ARG A 83 -2.80 13.39 7.35
C ARG A 83 -2.84 13.16 5.85
N GLN A 84 -1.68 13.15 5.22
CA GLN A 84 -1.58 12.92 3.78
C GLN A 84 -2.18 11.56 3.41
N PHE A 85 -1.85 10.53 4.17
CA PHE A 85 -2.38 9.20 3.93
C PHE A 85 -3.89 9.16 4.14
N VAL A 86 -4.36 9.73 5.24
CA VAL A 86 -5.78 9.73 5.58
C VAL A 86 -6.61 10.41 4.50
N GLU A 87 -6.14 11.55 4.02
CA GLU A 87 -6.84 12.25 2.95
C GLU A 87 -6.81 11.46 1.65
N CYS A 88 -5.70 10.80 1.38
CA CYS A 88 -5.56 10.02 0.15
C CYS A 88 -6.62 8.93 0.06
N ILE A 89 -6.87 8.23 1.15
CA ILE A 89 -7.82 7.12 1.13
C ILE A 89 -9.27 7.59 1.42
N GLY A 90 -9.48 8.88 1.45
CA GLY A 90 -10.84 9.41 1.55
C GLY A 90 -11.37 9.55 2.97
N MET A 91 -10.51 9.45 3.97
CA MET A 91 -10.91 9.63 5.37
C MET A 91 -10.54 11.04 5.80
N ALA A 92 -11.22 12.01 5.26
CA ALA A 92 -10.88 13.41 5.49
C ALA A 92 -10.90 13.75 6.97
N PRO A 93 -9.95 14.56 7.44
CA PRO A 93 -9.94 14.98 8.84
C PRO A 93 -11.11 15.91 9.13
N GLU A 94 -11.69 15.75 10.31
CA GLU A 94 -12.76 16.60 10.76
C GLU A 94 -12.20 17.70 11.63
N MET A 95 -12.59 18.93 11.33
CA MET A 95 -12.26 20.09 12.18
C MET A 95 -10.78 20.16 12.52
N GLY A 96 -9.94 19.85 11.56
CA GLY A 96 -8.51 19.94 11.75
C GLY A 96 -7.87 18.78 12.48
N LYS A 97 -8.66 17.83 12.91
CA LYS A 97 -8.14 16.64 13.57
C LYS A 97 -7.92 15.53 12.57
N VAL A 98 -6.83 14.80 12.73
CA VAL A 98 -6.59 13.61 11.94
C VAL A 98 -7.30 12.47 12.62
N ASN A 99 -8.25 11.88 11.92
CA ASN A 99 -9.02 10.77 12.46
C ASN A 99 -8.77 9.55 11.57
N LEU A 100 -8.10 8.56 12.12
CA LEU A 100 -7.80 7.34 11.40
C LEU A 100 -8.55 6.20 12.05
N ASP A 101 -9.62 5.77 11.40
CA ASP A 101 -10.41 4.65 11.88
C ASP A 101 -9.85 3.37 11.28
N LEU A 102 -9.10 2.64 12.09
CA LEU A 102 -8.42 1.43 11.62
C LEU A 102 -9.37 0.37 11.10
N GLU A 103 -10.55 0.29 11.68
CA GLU A 103 -11.52 -0.71 11.25
C GLU A 103 -12.03 -0.45 9.84
N LYS A 104 -12.06 0.80 9.42
CA LYS A 104 -12.56 1.17 8.10
C LYS A 104 -11.47 1.33 7.06
N MET A 105 -10.23 1.24 7.49
CA MET A 105 -9.10 1.51 6.61
C MET A 105 -8.91 0.43 5.56
N ASP A 106 -9.05 -0.82 5.96
CA ASP A 106 -8.81 -1.93 5.04
C ASP A 106 -9.84 -1.94 3.93
N GLY A 107 -9.37 -2.09 2.71
CA GLY A 107 -10.24 -2.05 1.54
C GLY A 107 -10.35 -0.69 0.88
N LEU A 108 -9.89 0.36 1.55
CA LEU A 108 -9.92 1.69 0.94
C LEU A 108 -8.81 1.82 -0.09
N THR A 109 -9.00 2.73 -1.02
CA THR A 109 -8.10 2.88 -2.15
C THR A 109 -7.63 4.31 -2.29
N GLY A 110 -6.55 4.48 -3.03
CA GLY A 110 -6.03 5.80 -3.32
C GLY A 110 -5.00 5.74 -4.42
N VAL A 111 -4.30 6.85 -4.63
CA VAL A 111 -3.23 6.94 -5.61
C VAL A 111 -2.00 7.48 -4.91
N CYS A 112 -0.87 6.88 -5.19
CA CYS A 112 0.39 7.30 -4.57
C CYS A 112 1.52 7.27 -5.60
N ALA A 113 2.59 7.99 -5.27
CA ALA A 113 3.81 7.95 -6.05
C ALA A 113 4.73 6.92 -5.42
N ILE A 114 5.23 6.02 -6.25
CA ILE A 114 6.12 4.94 -5.81
C ILE A 114 7.52 5.24 -6.30
N THR A 115 8.48 5.01 -5.44
CA THR A 115 9.89 5.12 -5.78
C THR A 115 10.60 3.84 -5.39
N THR A 116 11.77 3.61 -5.97
CA THR A 116 12.57 2.44 -5.67
C THR A 116 13.71 2.84 -4.75
N ARG A 117 13.90 2.06 -3.71
CA ARG A 117 14.98 2.24 -2.74
C ARG A 117 15.81 0.98 -2.68
N GLU A 118 17.02 1.13 -2.17
CA GLU A 118 17.91 0.01 -1.99
C GLU A 118 18.21 -0.16 -0.50
N SER A 119 18.05 -1.40 -0.04
CA SER A 119 18.31 -1.70 1.37
C SER A 119 19.81 -1.82 1.60
N ALA A 120 20.20 -1.93 2.87
CA ALA A 120 21.61 -2.08 3.23
C ALA A 120 22.22 -3.34 2.63
N ASN A 121 21.38 -4.32 2.32
CA ASN A 121 21.83 -5.58 1.71
C ASN A 121 21.97 -5.48 0.19
N GLY A 122 21.63 -4.35 -0.39
CA GLY A 122 21.69 -4.21 -1.83
C GLY A 122 20.41 -4.66 -2.54
N ASN A 123 19.39 -5.07 -1.79
CA ASN A 123 18.12 -5.47 -2.37
C ASN A 123 17.26 -4.24 -2.62
N GLU A 124 16.59 -4.24 -3.76
CA GLU A 124 15.69 -3.14 -4.09
C GLU A 124 14.29 -3.41 -3.53
N TYR A 125 13.61 -2.34 -3.16
CA TYR A 125 12.22 -2.42 -2.72
C TYR A 125 11.51 -1.14 -3.08
N ASN A 126 10.18 -1.23 -3.16
CA ASN A 126 9.36 -0.06 -3.45
C ASN A 126 8.97 0.64 -2.15
N GLN A 127 8.85 1.94 -2.24
CA GLN A 127 8.45 2.77 -1.12
C GLN A 127 7.52 3.86 -1.63
N VAL A 128 6.54 4.22 -0.81
CA VAL A 128 5.66 5.33 -1.17
C VAL A 128 6.41 6.63 -0.94
N GLN A 129 6.48 7.45 -1.97
CA GLN A 129 7.10 8.76 -1.88
C GLN A 129 6.09 9.79 -1.41
N THR A 130 4.88 9.73 -1.93
CA THR A 130 3.82 10.63 -1.51
C THR A 130 2.46 10.01 -1.80
N PHE A 131 1.47 10.40 -1.00
CA PHE A 131 0.09 10.03 -1.24
C PHE A 131 -0.64 11.24 -1.80
N TYR A 132 -1.42 11.05 -2.85
CA TYR A 132 -2.14 12.14 -3.48
C TYR A 132 -3.54 12.27 -2.89
N PRO A 133 -3.95 13.46 -2.43
CA PRO A 133 -5.34 13.66 -2.04
C PRO A 133 -6.24 13.55 -3.28
N PRO A 134 -7.51 13.21 -3.10
CA PRO A 134 -8.40 13.01 -4.25
C PRO A 134 -8.45 14.19 -5.23
N SER A 135 -8.24 15.39 -4.74
CA SER A 135 -8.27 16.57 -5.60
C SER A 135 -7.02 16.75 -6.44
N LYS A 136 -5.96 15.99 -6.17
CA LYS A 136 -4.70 16.16 -6.87
C LYS A 136 -4.21 14.87 -7.54
N VAL A 137 -5.11 13.93 -7.75
CA VAL A 137 -4.77 12.68 -8.38
C VAL A 137 -4.36 12.93 -9.83
N PRO A 138 -3.25 12.35 -10.29
CA PRO A 138 -2.84 12.48 -11.69
C PRO A 138 -3.90 11.95 -12.63
N ALA A 139 -3.98 12.52 -13.82
CA ALA A 139 -4.97 12.11 -14.81
C ALA A 139 -4.73 10.66 -15.26
N THR A 140 -3.48 10.24 -15.29
CA THR A 140 -3.13 8.86 -15.66
C THR A 140 -2.14 8.32 -14.67
N THR A 141 -2.18 7.01 -14.46
CA THR A 141 -1.21 6.34 -13.59
C THR A 141 -0.53 5.24 -14.37
N ALA A 142 0.53 4.70 -13.79
CA ALA A 142 1.29 3.64 -14.43
C ALA A 142 0.53 2.33 -14.47
N ASN A 143 -0.50 2.17 -13.65
CA ASN A 143 -1.26 0.92 -13.61
C ASN A 143 -2.74 1.09 -13.90
N ASP A 144 -3.12 2.09 -14.68
CA ASP A 144 -4.54 2.29 -15.02
C ASP A 144 -5.18 1.05 -15.61
N GLU A 145 -4.50 0.40 -16.53
CA GLU A 145 -5.03 -0.79 -17.17
C GLU A 145 -5.25 -1.92 -16.17
N ALA A 146 -4.26 -2.15 -15.34
CA ALA A 146 -4.36 -3.20 -14.33
C ALA A 146 -5.45 -2.87 -13.31
N TRP A 147 -5.57 -1.61 -12.97
CA TRP A 147 -6.57 -1.16 -12.02
C TRP A 147 -7.98 -1.42 -12.56
N GLU A 148 -8.19 -1.10 -13.83
CA GLU A 148 -9.48 -1.35 -14.46
C GLU A 148 -9.82 -2.83 -14.51
N LYS A 149 -8.84 -3.66 -14.85
CA LYS A 149 -9.06 -5.09 -14.90
C LYS A 149 -9.36 -5.68 -13.53
N ASN A 150 -8.66 -5.18 -12.53
CA ASN A 150 -8.85 -5.62 -11.17
C ASN A 150 -10.24 -5.23 -10.68
N ASP A 151 -10.67 -4.04 -11.03
CA ASP A 151 -11.97 -3.53 -10.65
C ASP A 151 -13.09 -4.29 -11.37
N ASP A 152 -12.89 -4.55 -12.65
CA ASP A 152 -13.85 -5.34 -13.42
C ASP A 152 -14.05 -6.70 -12.82
N PHE A 153 -12.96 -7.30 -12.37
CA PHE A 153 -13.04 -8.61 -11.77
C PHE A 153 -13.88 -8.58 -10.51
N ILE A 154 -13.76 -7.53 -9.74
CA ILE A 154 -14.52 -7.36 -8.51
C ILE A 154 -15.96 -7.03 -8.82
N ASP A 155 -16.19 -6.28 -9.85
CA ASP A 155 -17.52 -5.85 -10.23
C ASP A 155 -18.43 -6.98 -10.68
N ILE A 156 -17.86 -8.02 -11.21
CA ILE A 156 -18.66 -9.13 -11.70
C ILE A 156 -19.64 -9.63 -10.67
N PRO A 157 -19.22 -9.94 -9.46
CA PRO A 157 -20.20 -10.36 -8.45
C PRO A 157 -21.15 -9.24 -8.09
N ASP A 158 -20.69 -8.04 -8.11
CA ASP A 158 -21.50 -6.90 -7.73
C ASP A 158 -22.54 -6.60 -8.79
N GLY A 159 -22.17 -6.79 -10.02
CA GLY A 159 -23.08 -6.54 -11.13
C GLY A 159 -24.30 -7.40 -11.09
N ASP A 160 -24.22 -8.51 -10.47
CA ASP A 160 -25.34 -9.42 -10.36
C ASP A 160 -26.30 -9.01 -9.27
N ILE A 161 -25.80 -8.30 -8.32
CA ILE A 161 -26.57 -7.99 -7.15
C ILE A 161 -27.61 -6.93 -7.36
N PRO A 162 -27.32 -5.90 -8.07
CA PRO A 162 -28.25 -4.76 -8.17
C PRO A 162 -29.58 -5.09 -8.77
N LEU A 163 -29.77 -6.23 -9.03
CA LEU A 163 -31.06 -6.61 -9.57
C LEU A 163 -32.08 -6.88 -8.52
#